data_fed556faf62d2cb281fd356e19bd0e4c
#
_entry.id   fed556faf62d2cb281fd356e19bd0e4c
#
_cell.length_a   1.000
_cell.length_b   1.000
_cell.length_c   1.000
_cell.angle_alpha   90.00
_cell.angle_beta   90.00
_cell.angle_gamma   90.00
#
_symmetry.space_group_name_H-M   'P 1'
#
loop_
_entity.id
_entity.type
_entity.pdbx_description
1 polymer ?
#
loop_
_entity_poly.entity_id
_entity_poly.type
_entity_poly.pdbx_seq_one_letter_code
_entity_poly.pdbx_strand_id
1 'polypeptide(L)'
;MNEKLKEIVTISEPRSPISEAYRTLRTNLDFAGLAKTLKTLVVTSAGVNEGKSTTLANLAVVTAQAGRKVILVDADLRRPRLHQIFGLSNEQGLTTIMMDDNALAAPPLQETGVESLWLLPSGPLPPNPAELMASRRMEEVIAALVERADQVFFDTPPVVAVTDAAVLATKVDGVLLVISAGKTRREYARTAVQRLQQINARLVGAVLTNVQMGAGFRGYY
;
A
#
# COMPACT_ATOMS: atom_id res chain seq x y z
N MET A 1 5.86 1.61 23.23
CA MET A 1 5.29 1.97 21.91
C MET A 1 6.41 2.66 21.13
N ASN A 2 6.75 2.16 19.94
CA ASN A 2 7.82 2.72 19.10
C ASN A 2 7.49 4.19 18.78
N GLU A 3 8.46 5.12 18.95
CA GLU A 3 8.23 6.55 18.68
C GLU A 3 7.76 6.83 17.24
N LYS A 4 8.20 6.01 16.29
CA LYS A 4 7.77 6.10 14.89
C LYS A 4 6.27 5.83 14.68
N LEU A 5 5.66 4.98 15.47
CA LEU A 5 4.22 4.73 15.40
C LEU A 5 3.38 5.98 15.73
N LYS A 6 3.95 6.94 16.47
CA LYS A 6 3.29 8.22 16.76
C LYS A 6 3.16 9.13 15.53
N GLU A 7 3.92 8.86 14.46
CA GLU A 7 3.81 9.59 13.19
C GLU A 7 2.63 9.10 12.34
N ILE A 8 2.04 7.93 12.67
CA ILE A 8 0.86 7.37 12.00
C ILE A 8 -0.39 7.95 12.65
N VAL A 9 -1.11 8.82 11.96
CA VAL A 9 -2.24 9.59 12.52
C VAL A 9 -3.36 8.71 13.07
N THR A 10 -3.61 7.56 12.45
CA THR A 10 -4.63 6.59 12.91
C THR A 10 -4.28 5.92 14.25
N ILE A 11 -3.01 6.04 14.69
CA ILE A 11 -2.53 5.58 16.01
C ILE A 11 -2.44 6.76 16.98
N SER A 12 -1.81 7.88 16.58
CA SER A 12 -1.55 9.01 17.46
C SER A 12 -2.82 9.83 17.74
N GLU A 13 -3.70 9.96 16.75
CA GLU A 13 -4.93 10.74 16.83
C GLU A 13 -6.13 9.92 16.34
N PRO A 14 -6.51 8.83 17.04
CA PRO A 14 -7.49 7.86 16.55
C PRO A 14 -8.90 8.44 16.38
N ARG A 15 -9.21 9.58 17.02
CA ARG A 15 -10.51 10.27 16.91
C ARG A 15 -10.48 11.48 15.99
N SER A 16 -9.36 11.73 15.29
CA SER A 16 -9.28 12.88 14.38
C SER A 16 -10.13 12.67 13.13
N PRO A 17 -10.57 13.75 12.47
CA PRO A 17 -11.25 13.67 11.17
C PRO A 17 -10.43 12.94 10.10
N ILE A 18 -9.10 13.01 10.20
CA ILE A 18 -8.20 12.29 9.29
C ILE A 18 -8.30 10.78 9.50
N SER A 19 -8.31 10.33 10.76
CA SER A 19 -8.48 8.92 11.10
C SER A 19 -9.84 8.38 10.66
N GLU A 20 -10.91 9.19 10.79
CA GLU A 20 -12.24 8.84 10.26
C GLU A 20 -12.25 8.74 8.73
N ALA A 21 -11.53 9.60 8.02
CA ALA A 21 -11.38 9.49 6.58
C ALA A 21 -10.74 8.16 6.15
N TYR A 22 -9.74 7.65 6.90
CA TYR A 22 -9.17 6.34 6.65
C TYR A 22 -10.14 5.19 6.96
N ARG A 23 -10.96 5.28 8.01
CA ARG A 23 -12.02 4.29 8.29
C ARG A 23 -13.06 4.28 7.18
N THR A 24 -13.45 5.45 6.69
CA THR A 24 -14.35 5.59 5.53
C THR A 24 -13.73 4.97 4.28
N LEU A 25 -12.44 5.22 4.01
CA LEU A 25 -11.72 4.61 2.90
C LEU A 25 -11.74 3.07 2.99
N ARG A 26 -11.44 2.51 4.17
CA ARG A 26 -11.53 1.06 4.40
C ARG A 26 -12.94 0.55 4.07
N THR A 27 -13.98 1.17 4.62
CA THR A 27 -15.37 0.78 4.39
C THR A 27 -15.73 0.81 2.90
N ASN A 28 -15.29 1.84 2.17
CA ASN A 28 -15.51 1.94 0.72
C ASN A 28 -14.80 0.82 -0.05
N LEU A 29 -13.59 0.43 0.38
CA LEU A 29 -12.88 -0.70 -0.21
C LEU A 29 -13.57 -2.04 0.09
N ASP A 30 -14.13 -2.19 1.29
CA ASP A 30 -14.94 -3.36 1.63
C ASP A 30 -16.15 -3.50 0.71
N PHE A 31 -16.87 -2.41 0.45
CA PHE A 31 -17.98 -2.39 -0.51
C PHE A 31 -17.52 -2.69 -1.95
N ALA A 32 -16.39 -2.16 -2.38
CA ALA A 32 -15.80 -2.50 -3.68
C ALA A 32 -15.43 -3.99 -3.77
N GLY A 33 -15.10 -4.62 -2.65
CA GLY A 33 -14.82 -6.05 -2.52
C GLY A 33 -16.05 -6.96 -2.54
N LEU A 34 -17.28 -6.45 -2.36
CA LEU A 34 -18.49 -7.29 -2.36
C LEU A 34 -18.78 -7.93 -3.72
N ALA A 35 -18.54 -7.22 -4.81
CA ALA A 35 -18.77 -7.73 -6.15
C ALA A 35 -17.67 -8.71 -6.62
N LYS A 36 -16.45 -8.56 -6.14
CA LYS A 36 -15.29 -9.40 -6.42
C LYS A 36 -14.31 -9.24 -5.26
N THR A 37 -13.90 -10.35 -4.66
CA THR A 37 -12.97 -10.39 -3.53
C THR A 37 -11.78 -9.47 -3.75
N LEU A 38 -11.38 -8.74 -2.70
CA LEU A 38 -10.24 -7.83 -2.68
C LEU A 38 -9.28 -8.26 -1.56
N LYS A 39 -8.54 -9.34 -1.81
CA LYS A 39 -7.50 -9.84 -0.89
C LYS A 39 -6.18 -9.11 -1.09
N THR A 40 -5.88 -8.73 -2.32
CA THR A 40 -4.62 -8.10 -2.70
C THR A 40 -4.88 -6.72 -3.29
N LEU A 41 -4.20 -5.69 -2.77
CA LEU A 41 -4.35 -4.31 -3.19
C LEU A 41 -3.00 -3.66 -3.45
N VAL A 42 -2.80 -3.15 -4.66
CA VAL A 42 -1.70 -2.25 -4.98
C VAL A 42 -2.11 -0.81 -4.68
N VAL A 43 -1.26 -0.07 -4.00
CA VAL A 43 -1.39 1.38 -3.85
C VAL A 43 -0.28 2.06 -4.63
N THR A 44 -0.65 2.89 -5.57
CA THR A 44 0.25 3.68 -6.41
C THR A 44 -0.19 5.13 -6.46
N SER A 45 0.58 5.98 -7.12
CA SER A 45 0.26 7.41 -7.29
C SER A 45 0.55 7.88 -8.71
N ALA A 46 0.01 9.04 -9.08
CA ALA A 46 0.32 9.68 -10.36
C ALA A 46 1.75 10.25 -10.36
N GLY A 47 2.22 10.79 -9.24
CA GLY A 47 3.54 11.40 -9.11
C GLY A 47 4.24 11.04 -7.80
N VAL A 48 5.47 11.54 -7.66
CA VAL A 48 6.28 11.32 -6.45
C VAL A 48 5.79 12.17 -5.27
N ASN A 49 5.96 11.66 -4.05
CA ASN A 49 5.61 12.37 -2.81
C ASN A 49 4.13 12.83 -2.75
N GLU A 50 3.21 11.99 -3.22
CA GLU A 50 1.76 12.22 -3.15
C GLU A 50 1.11 11.58 -1.92
N GLY A 51 1.89 10.98 -1.03
CA GLY A 51 1.42 10.40 0.23
C GLY A 51 0.97 8.93 0.11
N LYS A 52 1.33 8.20 -0.96
CA LYS A 52 0.94 6.80 -1.16
C LYS A 52 1.29 5.89 0.03
N SER A 53 2.57 5.88 0.45
CA SER A 53 3.05 5.02 1.56
C SER A 53 2.40 5.39 2.90
N THR A 54 2.22 6.70 3.17
CA THR A 54 1.50 7.20 4.35
C THR A 54 0.03 6.79 4.31
N THR A 55 -0.63 6.92 3.15
CA THR A 55 -2.02 6.49 2.97
C THR A 55 -2.15 5.00 3.21
N LEU A 56 -1.24 4.20 2.64
CA LEU A 56 -1.26 2.75 2.79
C LEU A 56 -1.01 2.31 4.23
N ALA A 57 -0.04 2.92 4.93
CA ALA A 57 0.25 2.62 6.33
C ALA A 57 -0.98 2.88 7.23
N ASN A 58 -1.62 4.04 7.07
CA ASN A 58 -2.83 4.37 7.84
C ASN A 58 -4.02 3.46 7.49
N LEU A 59 -4.23 3.15 6.21
CA LEU A 59 -5.26 2.21 5.78
C LEU A 59 -5.05 0.82 6.39
N ALA A 60 -3.81 0.32 6.39
CA ALA A 60 -3.47 -0.97 6.97
C ALA A 60 -3.73 -1.02 8.48
N VAL A 61 -3.38 0.06 9.19
CA VAL A 61 -3.66 0.17 10.64
C VAL A 61 -5.16 0.09 10.91
N VAL A 62 -6.00 0.89 10.23
CA VAL A 62 -7.45 0.85 10.48
C VAL A 62 -8.10 -0.46 10.01
N THR A 63 -7.47 -1.16 9.08
CA THR A 63 -7.92 -2.48 8.62
C THR A 63 -7.61 -3.55 9.67
N ALA A 64 -6.40 -3.53 10.24
CA ALA A 64 -5.99 -4.42 11.32
C ALA A 64 -6.80 -4.17 12.61
N GLN A 65 -7.03 -2.90 12.97
CA GLN A 65 -7.90 -2.50 14.09
C GLN A 65 -9.35 -2.99 13.94
N ALA A 66 -9.79 -3.28 12.72
CA ALA A 66 -11.10 -3.90 12.46
C ALA A 66 -11.08 -5.45 12.57
N GLY A 67 -10.00 -6.03 13.08
CA GLY A 67 -9.86 -7.48 13.33
C GLY A 67 -9.39 -8.31 12.13
N ARG A 68 -8.90 -7.68 11.05
CA ARG A 68 -8.34 -8.39 9.89
C ARG A 68 -6.85 -8.60 10.04
N LYS A 69 -6.36 -9.76 9.63
CA LYS A 69 -4.92 -10.01 9.46
C LYS A 69 -4.42 -9.32 8.20
N VAL A 70 -3.49 -8.38 8.34
CA VAL A 70 -2.96 -7.58 7.23
C VAL A 70 -1.46 -7.76 7.10
N ILE A 71 -0.99 -7.99 5.88
CA ILE A 71 0.43 -7.91 5.54
C ILE A 71 0.62 -6.69 4.64
N LEU A 72 1.46 -5.76 5.09
CA LEU A 72 2.01 -4.69 4.26
C LEU A 72 3.26 -5.18 3.54
N VAL A 73 3.39 -4.86 2.26
CA VAL A 73 4.57 -5.18 1.45
C VAL A 73 5.14 -3.91 0.85
N ASP A 74 6.40 -3.62 1.14
CA ASP A 74 7.11 -2.53 0.49
C ASP A 74 7.64 -3.00 -0.87
N ALA A 75 6.83 -2.79 -1.92
CA ALA A 75 7.14 -3.11 -3.30
C ALA A 75 7.65 -1.88 -4.09
N ASP A 76 7.88 -0.75 -3.43
CA ASP A 76 8.65 0.37 -4.00
C ASP A 76 10.15 0.08 -3.87
N LEU A 77 10.66 -0.86 -4.69
CA LEU A 77 12.07 -1.29 -4.68
C LEU A 77 13.03 -0.20 -5.21
N ARG A 78 12.54 1.02 -5.42
CA ARG A 78 13.34 2.18 -5.83
C ARG A 78 13.52 3.17 -4.69
N ARG A 79 12.47 3.41 -3.89
CA ARG A 79 12.45 4.35 -2.77
C ARG A 79 11.58 3.80 -1.63
N PRO A 80 11.98 2.68 -1.02
CA PRO A 80 11.19 2.05 0.04
C PRO A 80 11.05 2.99 1.25
N ARG A 81 9.89 3.01 1.86
CA ARG A 81 9.55 3.91 2.96
C ARG A 81 8.85 3.24 4.13
N LEU A 82 8.20 2.09 3.91
CA LEU A 82 7.37 1.49 4.96
C LEU A 82 8.19 1.09 6.19
N HIS A 83 9.40 0.57 6.01
CA HIS A 83 10.30 0.26 7.12
C HIS A 83 10.64 1.50 7.98
N GLN A 84 10.79 2.68 7.36
CA GLN A 84 11.05 3.94 8.08
C GLN A 84 9.80 4.41 8.82
N ILE A 85 8.61 4.30 8.20
CA ILE A 85 7.31 4.69 8.80
C ILE A 85 7.05 3.88 10.07
N PHE A 86 7.34 2.57 10.04
CA PHE A 86 7.14 1.69 11.18
C PHE A 86 8.36 1.57 12.11
N GLY A 87 9.51 2.15 11.75
CA GLY A 87 10.76 2.09 12.52
C GLY A 87 11.32 0.67 12.62
N LEU A 88 11.28 -0.07 11.52
CA LEU A 88 11.71 -1.47 11.39
C LEU A 88 12.95 -1.61 10.50
N SER A 89 13.61 -2.78 10.57
CA SER A 89 14.77 -3.09 9.72
C SER A 89 14.37 -3.29 8.26
N ASN A 90 15.30 -3.03 7.33
CA ASN A 90 15.17 -3.31 5.91
C ASN A 90 16.26 -4.25 5.37
N GLU A 91 16.93 -5.01 6.26
CA GLU A 91 18.01 -5.92 5.87
C GLU A 91 17.50 -7.14 5.09
N GLN A 92 16.30 -7.60 5.41
CA GLN A 92 15.60 -8.68 4.74
C GLN A 92 14.18 -8.22 4.37
N GLY A 93 13.65 -8.76 3.27
CA GLY A 93 12.32 -8.39 2.82
C GLY A 93 11.93 -9.06 1.51
N LEU A 94 11.13 -8.37 0.71
CA LEU A 94 10.60 -8.88 -0.55
C LEU A 94 11.72 -9.39 -1.49
N THR A 95 12.80 -8.63 -1.66
CA THR A 95 13.92 -9.05 -2.52
C THR A 95 14.65 -10.29 -2.01
N THR A 96 14.71 -10.49 -0.72
CA THR A 96 15.28 -11.70 -0.11
C THR A 96 14.45 -12.93 -0.49
N ILE A 97 13.12 -12.85 -0.38
CA ILE A 97 12.20 -13.93 -0.76
C ILE A 97 12.31 -14.25 -2.27
N MET A 98 12.52 -13.22 -3.07
CA MET A 98 12.65 -13.39 -4.52
C MET A 98 13.88 -14.20 -4.92
N MET A 99 14.90 -14.28 -4.08
CA MET A 99 16.18 -14.91 -4.35
C MET A 99 16.38 -16.24 -3.61
N ASP A 100 15.59 -16.54 -2.58
CA ASP A 100 15.75 -17.71 -1.71
C ASP A 100 14.41 -18.44 -1.53
N ASP A 101 14.38 -19.73 -1.90
CA ASP A 101 13.20 -20.57 -1.75
C ASP A 101 12.85 -20.84 -0.28
N ASN A 102 13.85 -20.94 0.59
CA ASN A 102 13.60 -21.12 2.02
C ASN A 102 12.94 -19.89 2.63
N ALA A 103 13.32 -18.70 2.17
CA ALA A 103 12.70 -17.45 2.61
C ALA A 103 11.23 -17.31 2.15
N LEU A 104 10.83 -17.99 1.08
CA LEU A 104 9.42 -18.04 0.68
C LEU A 104 8.59 -18.89 1.64
N ALA A 105 9.11 -20.00 2.10
CA ALA A 105 8.44 -20.87 3.07
C ALA A 105 8.24 -20.18 4.43
N ALA A 106 9.20 -19.33 4.84
CA ALA A 106 9.19 -18.55 6.07
C ALA A 106 9.50 -17.06 5.78
N PRO A 107 8.55 -16.29 5.22
CA PRO A 107 8.79 -14.89 4.87
C PRO A 107 9.25 -14.06 6.07
N PRO A 108 10.22 -13.15 5.91
CA PRO A 108 10.76 -12.33 7.00
C PRO A 108 9.78 -11.19 7.37
N LEU A 109 8.58 -11.59 7.79
CA LEU A 109 7.54 -10.68 8.26
C LEU A 109 7.94 -10.10 9.61
N GLN A 110 7.84 -8.79 9.75
CA GLN A 110 8.14 -8.08 10.98
C GLN A 110 6.86 -7.58 11.64
N GLU A 111 6.75 -7.77 12.96
CA GLU A 111 5.65 -7.21 13.75
C GLU A 111 5.77 -5.69 13.80
N THR A 112 4.70 -4.99 13.43
CA THR A 112 4.69 -3.53 13.39
C THR A 112 4.46 -2.89 14.75
N GLY A 113 4.08 -3.68 15.78
CA GLY A 113 3.59 -3.19 17.05
C GLY A 113 2.09 -2.84 17.04
N VAL A 114 1.42 -3.01 15.92
CA VAL A 114 -0.04 -2.99 15.79
C VAL A 114 -0.53 -4.43 15.68
N GLU A 115 -1.48 -4.81 16.51
CA GLU A 115 -2.05 -6.16 16.49
C GLU A 115 -2.60 -6.51 15.10
N SER A 116 -2.34 -7.73 14.65
CA SER A 116 -2.78 -8.25 13.34
C SER A 116 -2.22 -7.51 12.11
N LEU A 117 -1.12 -6.74 12.28
CA LEU A 117 -0.44 -6.03 11.19
C LEU A 117 1.04 -6.42 11.14
N TRP A 118 1.46 -6.97 10.02
CA TRP A 118 2.85 -7.32 9.72
C TRP A 118 3.38 -6.50 8.54
N LEU A 119 4.68 -6.24 8.54
CA LEU A 119 5.40 -5.62 7.43
C LEU A 119 6.36 -6.63 6.80
N LEU A 120 6.30 -6.75 5.48
CA LEU A 120 7.36 -7.28 4.64
C LEU A 120 8.10 -6.09 4.01
N PRO A 121 9.28 -5.70 4.52
CA PRO A 121 10.05 -4.61 3.94
C PRO A 121 10.52 -4.94 2.52
N SER A 122 11.11 -3.98 1.81
CA SER A 122 11.66 -4.22 0.48
C SER A 122 12.84 -5.19 0.49
N GLY A 123 13.66 -5.15 1.53
CA GLY A 123 14.99 -5.73 1.55
C GLY A 123 16.00 -4.89 0.76
N PRO A 124 17.17 -5.44 0.44
CA PRO A 124 18.20 -4.79 -0.37
C PRO A 124 17.67 -4.40 -1.75
N LEU A 125 18.06 -3.21 -2.24
CA LEU A 125 17.56 -2.71 -3.53
C LEU A 125 18.15 -3.50 -4.70
N PRO A 126 17.32 -4.07 -5.59
CA PRO A 126 17.80 -4.83 -6.73
C PRO A 126 18.17 -3.90 -7.91
N PRO A 127 19.03 -4.34 -8.83
CA PRO A 127 19.35 -3.56 -10.02
C PRO A 127 18.16 -3.40 -10.98
N ASN A 128 17.29 -4.40 -11.07
CA ASN A 128 16.19 -4.47 -12.07
C ASN A 128 14.83 -4.70 -11.37
N PRO A 129 14.22 -3.68 -10.68
CA PRO A 129 12.97 -3.85 -9.96
C PRO A 129 11.80 -4.35 -10.81
N ALA A 130 11.66 -3.81 -12.03
CA ALA A 130 10.55 -4.15 -12.92
C ALA A 130 10.55 -5.63 -13.35
N GLU A 131 11.73 -6.20 -13.60
CA GLU A 131 11.89 -7.61 -13.96
C GLU A 131 11.50 -8.53 -12.81
N LEU A 132 11.86 -8.17 -11.57
CA LEU A 132 11.43 -8.90 -10.38
C LEU A 132 9.91 -8.88 -10.25
N MET A 133 9.26 -7.72 -10.41
CA MET A 133 7.81 -7.61 -10.36
C MET A 133 7.12 -8.43 -11.46
N ALA A 134 7.74 -8.55 -12.65
CA ALA A 134 7.23 -9.32 -13.77
C ALA A 134 7.39 -10.84 -13.61
N SER A 135 8.29 -11.28 -12.76
CA SER A 135 8.67 -12.68 -12.65
C SER A 135 7.52 -13.57 -12.15
N ARG A 136 7.59 -14.87 -12.48
CA ARG A 136 6.72 -15.91 -11.90
C ARG A 136 6.90 -16.00 -10.39
N ARG A 137 8.12 -15.76 -9.90
CA ARG A 137 8.42 -15.75 -8.47
C ARG A 137 7.55 -14.75 -7.69
N MET A 138 7.25 -13.59 -8.27
CA MET A 138 6.36 -12.62 -7.64
C MET A 138 4.93 -13.16 -7.46
N GLU A 139 4.44 -13.98 -8.38
CA GLU A 139 3.14 -14.64 -8.24
C GLU A 139 3.14 -15.67 -7.11
N GLU A 140 4.22 -16.44 -6.98
CA GLU A 140 4.43 -17.38 -5.88
C GLU A 140 4.48 -16.66 -4.52
N VAL A 141 5.17 -15.50 -4.46
CA VAL A 141 5.22 -14.65 -3.26
C VAL A 141 3.82 -14.14 -2.90
N ILE A 142 3.08 -13.60 -3.86
CA ILE A 142 1.70 -13.12 -3.62
C ILE A 142 0.84 -14.27 -3.07
N ALA A 143 0.87 -15.44 -3.70
CA ALA A 143 0.12 -16.60 -3.25
C ALA A 143 0.46 -17.01 -1.81
N ALA A 144 1.75 -17.08 -1.49
CA ALA A 144 2.23 -17.44 -0.15
C ALA A 144 1.82 -16.42 0.93
N LEU A 145 1.74 -15.13 0.59
CA LEU A 145 1.30 -14.08 1.52
C LEU A 145 -0.22 -14.11 1.72
N VAL A 146 -1.00 -14.36 0.67
CA VAL A 146 -2.47 -14.47 0.72
C VAL A 146 -2.95 -15.63 1.58
N GLU A 147 -2.15 -16.70 1.71
CA GLU A 147 -2.45 -17.82 2.61
C GLU A 147 -2.27 -17.45 4.11
N ARG A 148 -1.52 -16.41 4.40
CA ARG A 148 -1.14 -15.99 5.76
C ARG A 148 -1.95 -14.83 6.32
N ALA A 149 -2.66 -14.09 5.45
CA ALA A 149 -3.41 -12.90 5.85
C ALA A 149 -4.76 -12.80 5.14
N ASP A 150 -5.68 -12.04 5.72
CA ASP A 150 -6.98 -11.73 5.11
C ASP A 150 -6.81 -10.73 3.97
N GLN A 151 -5.84 -9.80 4.10
CA GLN A 151 -5.52 -8.79 3.09
C GLN A 151 -4.00 -8.56 2.99
N VAL A 152 -3.51 -8.40 1.77
CA VAL A 152 -2.11 -8.08 1.46
C VAL A 152 -2.07 -6.78 0.66
N PHE A 153 -1.41 -5.77 1.20
CA PHE A 153 -1.32 -4.44 0.62
C PHE A 153 0.10 -4.14 0.14
N PHE A 154 0.24 -3.70 -1.10
CA PHE A 154 1.52 -3.42 -1.75
C PHE A 154 1.72 -1.92 -1.96
N ASP A 155 2.76 -1.33 -1.36
CA ASP A 155 3.23 0.02 -1.70
C ASP A 155 4.10 -0.06 -2.95
N THR A 156 3.82 0.74 -3.96
CA THR A 156 4.52 0.70 -5.25
C THR A 156 4.98 2.09 -5.68
N PRO A 157 5.97 2.22 -6.56
CA PRO A 157 6.34 3.52 -7.10
C PRO A 157 5.19 4.13 -7.93
N PRO A 158 5.27 5.45 -8.26
CA PRO A 158 4.26 6.11 -9.09
C PRO A 158 4.12 5.46 -10.46
N VAL A 159 2.88 5.10 -10.86
CA VAL A 159 2.59 4.37 -12.11
C VAL A 159 2.95 5.16 -13.37
N VAL A 160 3.02 6.50 -13.28
CA VAL A 160 3.44 7.34 -14.41
C VAL A 160 4.95 7.39 -14.59
N ALA A 161 5.70 7.16 -13.50
CA ALA A 161 7.16 7.27 -13.54
C ALA A 161 7.84 5.99 -14.06
N VAL A 162 7.35 4.82 -13.64
CA VAL A 162 7.97 3.52 -13.93
C VAL A 162 6.91 2.44 -14.14
N THR A 163 7.32 1.29 -14.66
CA THR A 163 6.40 0.19 -15.00
C THR A 163 6.09 -0.75 -13.84
N ASP A 164 6.85 -0.72 -12.76
CA ASP A 164 6.76 -1.65 -11.63
C ASP A 164 5.34 -1.79 -11.07
N ALA A 165 4.69 -0.64 -10.82
CA ALA A 165 3.31 -0.61 -10.31
C ALA A 165 2.31 -1.20 -11.33
N ALA A 166 2.49 -0.90 -12.62
CA ALA A 166 1.63 -1.41 -13.67
C ALA A 166 1.76 -2.93 -13.81
N VAL A 167 2.99 -3.45 -13.77
CA VAL A 167 3.26 -4.88 -13.83
C VAL A 167 2.65 -5.60 -12.63
N LEU A 168 2.87 -5.10 -11.41
CA LEU A 168 2.28 -5.72 -10.21
C LEU A 168 0.75 -5.64 -10.21
N ALA A 169 0.17 -4.57 -10.77
CA ALA A 169 -1.27 -4.37 -10.86
C ALA A 169 -1.99 -5.46 -11.68
N THR A 170 -1.31 -6.16 -12.59
CA THR A 170 -1.88 -7.28 -13.35
C THR A 170 -1.99 -8.57 -12.55
N LYS A 171 -1.33 -8.66 -11.38
CA LYS A 171 -1.21 -9.86 -10.54
C LYS A 171 -2.04 -9.77 -9.25
N VAL A 172 -2.77 -8.66 -9.02
CA VAL A 172 -3.52 -8.38 -7.80
C VAL A 172 -5.01 -8.15 -8.08
N ASP A 173 -5.84 -8.15 -7.03
CA ASP A 173 -7.29 -8.00 -7.15
C ASP A 173 -7.73 -6.56 -7.43
N GLY A 174 -6.94 -5.56 -7.03
CA GLY A 174 -7.30 -4.18 -7.24
C GLY A 174 -6.15 -3.19 -7.07
N VAL A 175 -6.38 -1.99 -7.58
CA VAL A 175 -5.45 -0.85 -7.50
C VAL A 175 -6.16 0.35 -6.89
N LEU A 176 -5.53 0.99 -5.91
CA LEU A 176 -5.95 2.27 -5.35
C LEU A 176 -4.98 3.36 -5.84
N LEU A 177 -5.50 4.40 -6.46
CA LEU A 177 -4.71 5.51 -6.96
C LEU A 177 -4.69 6.66 -5.96
N VAL A 178 -3.52 7.07 -5.50
CA VAL A 178 -3.33 8.23 -4.63
C VAL A 178 -2.99 9.46 -5.47
N ILE A 179 -3.67 10.57 -5.20
CA ILE A 179 -3.53 11.84 -5.91
C ILE A 179 -3.42 12.95 -4.86
N SER A 180 -2.42 13.81 -4.98
CA SER A 180 -2.25 14.95 -4.06
C SER A 180 -3.03 16.17 -4.56
N ALA A 181 -4.05 16.60 -3.79
CA ALA A 181 -4.82 17.80 -4.09
C ALA A 181 -3.91 19.05 -4.11
N GLY A 182 -4.13 19.93 -5.08
CA GLY A 182 -3.34 21.14 -5.25
C GLY A 182 -1.92 20.94 -5.79
N LYS A 183 -1.41 19.70 -5.84
CA LYS A 183 -0.05 19.35 -6.32
C LYS A 183 -0.06 18.58 -7.64
N THR A 184 -0.87 17.54 -7.74
CA THR A 184 -0.95 16.68 -8.92
C THR A 184 -1.67 17.41 -10.05
N ARG A 185 -1.01 17.54 -11.20
CA ARG A 185 -1.66 18.06 -12.41
C ARG A 185 -2.69 17.05 -12.91
N ARG A 186 -3.85 17.54 -13.35
CA ARG A 186 -4.95 16.68 -13.88
C ARG A 186 -4.50 15.75 -15.00
N GLU A 187 -3.56 16.20 -15.83
CA GLU A 187 -2.98 15.42 -16.92
C GLU A 187 -2.25 14.17 -16.41
N TYR A 188 -1.44 14.30 -15.34
CA TYR A 188 -0.76 13.16 -14.72
C TYR A 188 -1.73 12.17 -14.11
N ALA A 189 -2.79 12.66 -13.45
CA ALA A 189 -3.83 11.80 -12.91
C ALA A 189 -4.56 11.03 -14.05
N ARG A 190 -4.89 11.70 -15.16
CA ARG A 190 -5.47 11.04 -16.34
C ARG A 190 -4.53 10.01 -16.94
N THR A 191 -3.24 10.35 -17.10
CA THR A 191 -2.22 9.42 -17.61
C THR A 191 -2.10 8.18 -16.71
N ALA A 192 -2.14 8.36 -15.38
CA ALA A 192 -2.12 7.23 -14.44
C ALA A 192 -3.32 6.29 -14.66
N VAL A 193 -4.53 6.85 -14.76
CA VAL A 193 -5.75 6.07 -15.04
C VAL A 193 -5.65 5.36 -16.39
N GLN A 194 -5.23 6.06 -17.45
CA GLN A 194 -5.07 5.46 -18.78
C GLN A 194 -4.09 4.30 -18.78
N ARG A 195 -2.92 4.43 -18.12
CA ARG A 195 -1.95 3.34 -18.01
C ARG A 195 -2.51 2.12 -17.31
N LEU A 196 -3.26 2.31 -16.21
CA LEU A 196 -3.91 1.21 -15.49
C LEU A 196 -5.00 0.55 -16.34
N GLN A 197 -5.77 1.33 -17.10
CA GLN A 197 -6.80 0.81 -18.02
C GLN A 197 -6.21 0.02 -19.18
N GLN A 198 -5.09 0.48 -19.76
CA GLN A 198 -4.40 -0.20 -20.87
C GLN A 198 -3.96 -1.63 -20.53
N ILE A 199 -3.66 -1.89 -19.26
CA ILE A 199 -3.28 -3.22 -18.78
C ILE A 199 -4.47 -3.98 -18.16
N ASN A 200 -5.71 -3.47 -18.30
CA ASN A 200 -6.92 -4.02 -17.68
C ASN A 200 -6.83 -4.17 -16.15
N ALA A 201 -6.04 -3.34 -15.47
CA ALA A 201 -5.96 -3.34 -14.01
C ALA A 201 -7.30 -2.86 -13.44
N ARG A 202 -7.78 -3.55 -12.39
CA ARG A 202 -9.00 -3.16 -11.69
C ARG A 202 -8.73 -1.96 -10.79
N LEU A 203 -8.98 -0.75 -11.29
CA LEU A 203 -8.95 0.47 -10.46
C LEU A 203 -10.18 0.48 -9.54
N VAL A 204 -9.98 0.26 -8.24
CA VAL A 204 -11.05 0.21 -7.24
C VAL A 204 -11.46 1.59 -6.72
N GLY A 205 -10.62 2.59 -6.91
CA GLY A 205 -10.90 3.96 -6.52
C GLY A 205 -9.68 4.86 -6.54
N ALA A 206 -9.90 6.12 -6.15
CA ALA A 206 -8.84 7.10 -5.95
C ALA A 206 -8.99 7.80 -4.60
N VAL A 207 -7.85 8.16 -3.99
CA VAL A 207 -7.77 8.92 -2.73
C VAL A 207 -7.14 10.26 -3.00
N LEU A 208 -7.77 11.32 -2.53
CA LEU A 208 -7.18 12.65 -2.53
C LEU A 208 -6.49 12.91 -1.19
N THR A 209 -5.18 13.14 -1.23
CA THR A 209 -4.39 13.61 -0.08
C THR A 209 -4.23 15.12 -0.09
N ASN A 210 -3.78 15.71 1.02
CA ASN A 210 -3.56 17.16 1.17
C ASN A 210 -4.79 18.03 0.85
N VAL A 211 -5.99 17.49 1.08
CA VAL A 211 -7.24 18.24 0.93
C VAL A 211 -7.38 19.22 2.10
N GLN A 212 -7.57 20.50 1.81
CA GLN A 212 -7.92 21.48 2.83
C GLN A 212 -9.37 21.24 3.26
N MET A 213 -9.56 20.89 4.53
CA MET A 213 -10.89 20.76 5.08
C MET A 213 -11.53 22.14 5.18
N GLY A 214 -12.65 22.34 4.49
CA GLY A 214 -13.48 23.54 4.62
C GLY A 214 -14.06 23.66 6.04
N ALA A 215 -14.34 24.90 6.48
CA ALA A 215 -14.83 25.23 7.82
C ALA A 215 -16.08 24.45 8.28
N GLY A 216 -16.87 23.91 7.35
CA GLY A 216 -18.11 23.17 7.64
C GLY A 216 -17.93 21.78 8.27
N PHE A 217 -16.72 21.19 8.23
CA PHE A 217 -16.44 19.87 8.82
C PHE A 217 -15.89 19.95 10.26
N ARG A 218 -15.59 21.15 10.78
CA ARG A 218 -14.98 21.32 12.12
C ARG A 218 -15.94 21.13 13.30
N GLY A 219 -17.22 20.96 13.06
CA GLY A 219 -18.26 20.95 14.11
C GLY A 219 -18.83 19.57 14.47
N TYR A 220 -18.36 18.48 13.88
CA TYR A 220 -18.87 17.12 14.14
C TYR A 220 -17.92 16.23 14.95
N TYR A 221 -16.73 16.75 15.32
CA TYR A 221 -15.71 16.01 16.06
C TYR A 221 -15.22 16.78 17.28
#